data_dc88e31037c15265b6b845599b481eaf
#
_entry.id   dc88e31037c15265b6b845599b481eaf
#
_cell.length_a   1.000
_cell.length_b   1.000
_cell.length_c   1.000
_cell.angle_alpha   90.00
_cell.angle_beta   90.00
_cell.angle_gamma   90.00
#
_symmetry.space_group_name_H-M   'P 1'
#
loop_
_entity.id
_entity.type
_entity.pdbx_description
1 polymer ?
#
loop_
_entity_poly.entity_id
_entity_poly.type
_entity_poly.pdbx_seq_one_letter_code
_entity_poly.pdbx_strand_id
1 'polypeptide(L)'
;MSPSLTWPPGFFERQDQSDDADFYAAPRFVTHIDAGAVRAVGVLYDELAVPDGRVLDLMASWVSHLSRRPAGGLVLLGMNAAELAANPMAEEHVLRDLNRDPQLPFADATFDAITCCVSIDYLVRPVEVLREAARVLGP
;
A
#
# COMPACT_ATOMS: atom_id res chain seq x y z
N MET A 1 -7.07 -15.00 23.83
CA MET A 1 -7.70 -15.39 22.54
C MET A 1 -8.39 -14.17 21.96
N SER A 2 -7.92 -13.65 20.84
CA SER A 2 -8.61 -12.54 20.18
C SER A 2 -9.95 -13.03 19.61
N PRO A 3 -11.05 -12.29 19.74
CA PRO A 3 -12.30 -12.68 19.13
C PRO A 3 -12.10 -12.79 17.61
N SER A 4 -12.59 -13.86 17.02
CA SER A 4 -12.62 -13.96 15.57
C SER A 4 -13.62 -12.93 15.05
N LEU A 5 -13.13 -11.93 14.33
CA LEU A 5 -13.98 -10.99 13.65
C LEU A 5 -14.66 -11.71 12.48
N THR A 6 -15.96 -11.88 12.57
CA THR A 6 -16.77 -12.42 11.49
C THR A 6 -17.60 -11.30 10.88
N TRP A 7 -17.57 -11.23 9.56
CA TRP A 7 -18.30 -10.21 8.80
C TRP A 7 -19.44 -10.87 8.04
N PRO A 8 -20.58 -10.21 7.86
CA PRO A 8 -21.65 -10.73 7.03
C PRO A 8 -21.17 -11.03 5.60
N PRO A 9 -21.77 -12.03 4.92
CA PRO A 9 -21.49 -12.25 3.50
C PRO A 9 -21.69 -10.97 2.70
N GLY A 10 -20.79 -10.67 1.79
CA GLY A 10 -20.82 -9.47 0.94
C GLY A 10 -20.46 -8.15 1.60
N PHE A 11 -20.06 -8.16 2.88
CA PHE A 11 -19.75 -6.92 3.60
C PHE A 11 -18.68 -6.06 2.92
N PHE A 12 -17.70 -6.70 2.29
CA PHE A 12 -16.61 -6.02 1.58
C PHE A 12 -16.79 -6.01 0.06
N GLU A 13 -17.96 -6.39 -0.45
CA GLU A 13 -18.24 -6.32 -1.88
C GLU A 13 -18.32 -4.86 -2.34
N ARG A 14 -17.81 -4.61 -3.54
CA ARG A 14 -17.89 -3.30 -4.20
C ARG A 14 -19.09 -3.25 -5.14
N GLN A 15 -19.53 -2.05 -5.49
CA GLN A 15 -20.57 -1.87 -6.52
C GLN A 15 -20.12 -2.39 -7.88
N ASP A 16 -18.85 -2.13 -8.22
CA ASP A 16 -18.20 -2.70 -9.40
C ASP A 16 -17.35 -3.90 -8.97
N GLN A 17 -17.79 -5.11 -9.36
CA GLN A 17 -17.12 -6.37 -9.09
C GLN A 17 -16.15 -6.80 -10.20
N SER A 18 -15.88 -5.92 -11.19
CA SER A 18 -14.94 -6.23 -12.26
C SER A 18 -13.52 -6.42 -11.72
N ASP A 19 -12.68 -7.12 -12.50
CA ASP A 19 -11.30 -7.39 -12.13
C ASP A 19 -10.49 -6.09 -12.09
N ASP A 20 -9.83 -5.81 -10.97
CA ASP A 20 -8.96 -4.65 -10.80
C ASP A 20 -7.81 -4.63 -11.81
N ALA A 21 -7.33 -5.79 -12.23
CA ALA A 21 -6.29 -5.88 -13.24
C ALA A 21 -6.69 -5.21 -14.55
N ASP A 22 -7.95 -5.33 -14.97
CA ASP A 22 -8.45 -4.67 -16.17
C ASP A 22 -8.51 -3.15 -16.01
N PHE A 23 -8.94 -2.68 -14.85
CA PHE A 23 -9.03 -1.25 -14.53
C PHE A 23 -7.65 -0.59 -14.45
N TYR A 24 -6.66 -1.28 -13.85
CA TYR A 24 -5.31 -0.76 -13.63
C TYR A 24 -4.30 -1.15 -14.73
N ALA A 25 -4.76 -1.76 -15.82
CA ALA A 25 -3.89 -2.13 -16.94
C ALA A 25 -3.23 -0.92 -17.61
N ALA A 26 -3.96 0.21 -17.72
CA ALA A 26 -3.43 1.46 -18.26
C ALA A 26 -2.80 2.30 -17.14
N PRO A 27 -1.58 2.86 -17.34
CA PRO A 27 -0.96 3.75 -16.36
C PRO A 27 -1.79 5.01 -16.14
N ARG A 28 -1.86 5.47 -14.89
CA ARG A 28 -2.54 6.71 -14.49
C ARG A 28 -1.59 7.55 -13.64
N PHE A 29 -0.98 8.56 -14.26
CA PHE A 29 -0.06 9.48 -13.60
C PHE A 29 -0.81 10.67 -13.02
N VAL A 30 -1.72 10.39 -12.08
CA VAL A 30 -2.54 11.37 -11.39
C VAL A 30 -2.37 11.24 -9.88
N THR A 31 -2.65 12.30 -9.15
CA THR A 31 -2.76 12.27 -7.69
C THR A 31 -4.23 12.33 -7.32
N HIS A 32 -4.64 11.52 -6.34
CA HIS A 32 -6.03 11.45 -5.88
C HIS A 32 -6.38 12.54 -4.87
N ILE A 33 -5.36 13.19 -4.31
CA ILE A 33 -5.48 14.30 -3.38
C ILE A 33 -4.63 15.46 -3.85
N ASP A 34 -4.97 16.68 -3.43
CA ASP A 34 -4.25 17.87 -3.85
C ASP A 34 -2.83 17.98 -3.23
N ALA A 35 -2.04 18.92 -3.73
CA ALA A 35 -0.67 19.11 -3.27
C ALA A 35 -0.57 19.48 -1.76
N GLY A 36 -1.57 20.19 -1.24
CA GLY A 36 -1.64 20.50 0.20
C GLY A 36 -1.85 19.24 1.04
N ALA A 37 -2.75 18.36 0.61
CA ALA A 37 -3.01 17.09 1.28
C ALA A 37 -1.80 16.16 1.20
N VAL A 38 -1.12 16.09 0.05
CA VAL A 38 0.13 15.31 -0.09
C VAL A 38 1.18 15.79 0.92
N ARG A 39 1.39 17.10 1.05
CA ARG A 39 2.32 17.66 2.03
C ARG A 39 1.92 17.34 3.46
N ALA A 40 0.63 17.41 3.78
CA ALA A 40 0.12 17.09 5.12
C ALA A 40 0.37 15.62 5.49
N VAL A 41 0.18 14.70 4.56
CA VAL A 41 0.51 13.27 4.75
C VAL A 41 2.00 13.10 4.98
N GLY A 42 2.85 13.77 4.21
CA GLY A 42 4.30 13.75 4.39
C GLY A 42 4.73 14.23 5.77
N VAL A 43 4.13 15.31 6.28
CA VAL A 43 4.38 15.83 7.64
C VAL A 43 3.97 14.80 8.69
N LEU A 44 2.79 14.18 8.53
CA LEU A 44 2.33 13.13 9.44
C LEU A 44 3.32 11.95 9.48
N TYR A 45 3.79 11.51 8.33
CA TYR A 45 4.77 10.43 8.25
C TYR A 45 6.09 10.80 8.93
N ASP A 46 6.53 12.06 8.80
CA ASP A 46 7.73 12.55 9.50
C ASP A 46 7.52 12.55 11.03
N GLU A 47 6.37 13.00 11.49
CA GLU A 47 6.02 12.99 12.92
C GLU A 47 5.98 11.57 13.51
N LEU A 48 5.59 10.59 12.70
CA LEU A 48 5.56 9.18 13.08
C LEU A 48 6.89 8.46 12.84
N ALA A 49 7.92 9.16 12.39
CA ALA A 49 9.24 8.62 12.07
C ALA A 49 9.24 7.53 10.98
N VAL A 50 8.23 7.54 10.10
CA VAL A 50 8.11 6.55 9.01
C VAL A 50 9.35 6.53 8.12
N PRO A 51 9.92 7.68 7.67
CA PRO A 51 11.09 7.65 6.80
C PRO A 51 12.40 7.24 7.47
N ASP A 52 12.41 6.99 8.77
CA ASP A 52 13.64 6.62 9.49
C ASP A 52 14.04 5.15 9.29
N GLY A 53 13.13 4.30 8.84
CA GLY A 53 13.35 2.87 8.66
C GLY A 53 13.15 2.38 7.22
N ARG A 54 12.93 1.06 7.10
CA ARG A 54 12.57 0.41 5.85
C ARG A 54 11.04 0.41 5.71
N VAL A 55 10.54 0.92 4.61
CA VAL A 55 9.11 1.16 4.38
C VAL A 55 8.58 0.32 3.23
N LEU A 56 7.40 -0.29 3.45
CA LEU A 56 6.57 -0.88 2.40
C LEU A 56 5.37 0.03 2.15
N ASP A 57 5.19 0.47 0.91
CA ASP A 57 4.04 1.24 0.48
C ASP A 57 3.10 0.33 -0.31
N LEU A 58 1.94 0.03 0.28
CA LEU A 58 0.93 -0.85 -0.30
C LEU A 58 0.01 -0.09 -1.25
N MET A 59 -0.39 -0.75 -2.33
CA MET A 59 -1.26 -0.18 -3.37
C MET A 59 -0.68 1.11 -3.92
N ALA A 60 0.63 1.07 -4.13
CA ALA A 60 1.45 2.21 -4.51
C ALA A 60 1.31 2.56 -5.99
N SER A 61 1.71 3.76 -6.32
CA SER A 61 1.74 4.30 -7.66
C SER A 61 3.06 5.06 -7.90
N TRP A 62 3.05 6.00 -8.84
CA TRP A 62 4.22 6.78 -9.23
C TRP A 62 4.64 7.85 -8.20
N VAL A 63 3.79 8.12 -7.22
CA VAL A 63 4.06 9.08 -6.13
C VAL A 63 3.85 8.40 -4.79
N SER A 64 4.86 8.48 -3.93
CA SER A 64 4.75 8.20 -2.51
C SER A 64 4.61 9.51 -1.75
N HIS A 65 3.79 9.51 -0.71
CA HIS A 65 3.47 10.73 0.05
C HIS A 65 4.52 11.06 1.12
N LEU A 66 5.65 10.38 1.08
CA LEU A 66 6.79 10.62 1.95
C LEU A 66 7.49 11.93 1.58
N SER A 67 7.97 12.68 2.59
CA SER A 67 8.71 13.92 2.39
C SER A 67 10.14 13.68 1.88
N ARG A 68 10.70 12.50 2.18
CA ARG A 68 12.05 12.09 1.79
C ARG A 68 12.13 10.59 1.60
N ARG A 69 13.16 10.16 0.91
CA ARG A 69 13.43 8.72 0.75
C ARG A 69 13.71 8.08 2.11
N PRO A 70 13.06 6.95 2.44
CA PRO A 70 13.31 6.24 3.69
C PRO A 70 14.78 5.80 3.83
N ALA A 71 15.32 5.93 5.04
CA ALA A 71 16.70 5.58 5.32
C ALA A 71 17.00 4.09 5.08
N GLY A 72 16.02 3.22 5.36
CA GLY A 72 16.14 1.77 5.14
C GLY A 72 15.67 1.31 3.75
N GLY A 73 15.29 2.23 2.87
CA GLY A 73 14.76 1.96 1.55
C GLY A 73 13.24 1.90 1.49
N LEU A 74 12.69 2.17 0.31
CA LEU A 74 11.27 2.12 0.01
C LEU A 74 10.99 0.98 -0.97
N VAL A 75 10.11 0.08 -0.58
CA VAL A 75 9.57 -0.96 -1.44
C VAL A 75 8.12 -0.63 -1.78
N LEU A 76 7.78 -0.67 -3.05
CA LEU A 76 6.42 -0.46 -3.53
C LEU A 76 5.76 -1.79 -3.87
N LEU A 77 4.48 -1.90 -3.55
CA LEU A 77 3.63 -2.97 -4.05
C LEU A 77 2.40 -2.35 -4.71
N GLY A 78 2.18 -2.65 -5.96
CA GLY A 78 1.09 -2.06 -6.75
C GLY A 78 0.75 -2.89 -7.98
N MET A 79 -0.12 -2.35 -8.83
CA MET A 79 -0.70 -3.10 -9.94
C MET A 79 -0.21 -2.65 -11.32
N ASN A 80 0.46 -1.51 -11.45
CA ASN A 80 0.92 -1.01 -12.73
C ASN A 80 2.43 -0.78 -12.74
N ALA A 81 3.15 -1.57 -13.55
CA ALA A 81 4.61 -1.54 -13.60
C ALA A 81 5.16 -0.18 -14.03
N ALA A 82 4.52 0.49 -14.98
CA ALA A 82 4.99 1.79 -15.47
C ALA A 82 4.86 2.89 -14.39
N GLU A 83 3.77 2.88 -13.63
CA GLU A 83 3.59 3.79 -12.50
C GLU A 83 4.63 3.55 -11.42
N LEU A 84 4.84 2.29 -11.02
CA LEU A 84 5.84 1.93 -10.00
C LEU A 84 7.26 2.31 -10.44
N ALA A 85 7.61 2.04 -11.68
CA ALA A 85 8.92 2.38 -12.25
C ALA A 85 9.15 3.90 -12.31
N ALA A 86 8.11 4.71 -12.42
CA ALA A 86 8.18 6.16 -12.44
C ALA A 86 8.33 6.79 -11.05
N ASN A 87 8.20 6.03 -9.96
CA ASN A 87 8.35 6.55 -8.61
C ASN A 87 9.83 6.78 -8.28
N PRO A 88 10.25 8.04 -8.04
CA PRO A 88 11.67 8.36 -7.88
C PRO A 88 12.25 7.96 -6.53
N MET A 89 11.40 7.64 -5.55
CA MET A 89 11.84 7.28 -4.18
C MET A 89 12.07 5.79 -4.00
N ALA A 90 11.51 4.95 -4.88
CA ALA A 90 11.53 3.51 -4.69
C ALA A 90 12.91 2.90 -4.96
N GLU A 91 13.33 2.01 -4.10
CA GLU A 91 14.48 1.12 -4.29
C GLU A 91 14.06 -0.13 -5.06
N GLU A 92 12.85 -0.63 -4.77
CA GLU A 92 12.33 -1.88 -5.30
C GLU A 92 10.81 -1.78 -5.48
N HIS A 93 10.26 -2.50 -6.44
CA HIS A 93 8.81 -2.61 -6.58
C HIS A 93 8.38 -4.03 -6.94
N VAL A 94 7.15 -4.38 -6.51
CA VAL A 94 6.51 -5.67 -6.75
C VAL A 94 5.13 -5.45 -7.34
N LEU A 95 4.81 -6.19 -8.40
CA LEU A 95 3.47 -6.22 -8.97
C LEU A 95 2.62 -7.26 -8.26
N ARG A 96 1.50 -6.84 -7.68
CA ARG A 96 0.55 -7.73 -7.03
C ARG A 96 -0.84 -7.11 -6.98
N ASP A 97 -1.85 -7.93 -7.30
CA ASP A 97 -3.26 -7.61 -7.03
C ASP A 97 -3.66 -8.25 -5.68
N LEU A 98 -3.76 -7.43 -4.65
CA LEU A 98 -4.08 -7.88 -3.29
C LEU A 98 -5.52 -8.41 -3.15
N ASN A 99 -6.40 -8.06 -4.08
CA ASN A 99 -7.76 -8.62 -4.12
C ASN A 99 -7.80 -10.05 -4.65
N ARG A 100 -6.82 -10.45 -5.45
CA ARG A 100 -6.65 -11.82 -5.92
C ARG A 100 -5.76 -12.64 -5.01
N ASP A 101 -4.67 -12.04 -4.54
CA ASP A 101 -3.70 -12.70 -3.68
C ASP A 101 -3.28 -11.74 -2.56
N PRO A 102 -3.89 -11.85 -1.37
CA PRO A 102 -3.60 -10.98 -0.24
C PRO A 102 -2.28 -11.30 0.46
N GLN A 103 -1.59 -12.36 0.07
CA GLN A 103 -0.28 -12.68 0.65
C GLN A 103 0.79 -11.70 0.19
N LEU A 104 1.58 -11.21 1.13
CA LEU A 104 2.70 -10.34 0.83
C LEU A 104 3.97 -11.18 0.61
N PRO A 105 4.68 -10.97 -0.52
CA PRO A 105 5.84 -11.79 -0.89
C PRO A 105 7.12 -11.39 -0.14
N PHE A 106 7.01 -11.24 1.17
CA PHE A 106 8.11 -10.82 2.04
C PHE A 106 8.17 -11.71 3.27
N ALA A 107 9.36 -11.85 3.85
CA ALA A 107 9.56 -12.55 5.11
C ALA A 107 8.91 -11.78 6.28
N ASP A 108 8.70 -12.49 7.39
CA ASP A 108 8.20 -11.90 8.63
C ASP A 108 9.15 -10.78 9.09
N ALA A 109 8.60 -9.74 9.67
CA ALA A 109 9.37 -8.66 10.30
C ALA A 109 10.42 -8.02 9.37
N THR A 110 10.08 -7.81 8.10
CA THR A 110 10.97 -7.21 7.09
C THR A 110 10.98 -5.69 7.13
N PHE A 111 9.86 -5.07 7.50
CA PHE A 111 9.67 -3.62 7.41
C PHE A 111 9.51 -2.98 8.78
N ASP A 112 9.95 -1.73 8.89
CA ASP A 112 9.77 -0.89 10.09
C ASP A 112 8.47 -0.10 10.06
N ALA A 113 7.96 0.18 8.87
CA ALA A 113 6.67 0.84 8.65
C ALA A 113 6.01 0.37 7.37
N ILE A 114 4.69 0.39 7.37
CA ILE A 114 3.87 0.10 6.19
C ILE A 114 2.90 1.25 6.00
N THR A 115 2.80 1.75 4.77
CA THR A 115 1.89 2.81 4.39
C THR A 115 0.87 2.31 3.37
N CYS A 116 -0.34 2.82 3.44
CA CYS A 116 -1.40 2.57 2.47
C CYS A 116 -2.26 3.83 2.42
N CYS A 117 -1.99 4.70 1.46
CA CYS A 117 -2.60 6.02 1.38
C CYS A 117 -3.64 6.10 0.26
N VAL A 118 -4.86 6.51 0.61
CA VAL A 118 -5.99 6.77 -0.32
C VAL A 118 -6.41 5.54 -1.13
N SER A 119 -6.26 4.34 -0.62
CA SER A 119 -6.49 3.11 -1.40
C SER A 119 -7.04 1.92 -0.63
N ILE A 120 -7.07 1.96 0.69
CA ILE A 120 -7.53 0.83 1.51
C ILE A 120 -8.99 0.45 1.23
N ASP A 121 -9.80 1.41 0.81
CA ASP A 121 -11.20 1.24 0.48
C ASP A 121 -11.44 0.38 -0.78
N TYR A 122 -10.41 0.17 -1.60
CA TYR A 122 -10.48 -0.72 -2.76
C TYR A 122 -10.28 -2.20 -2.41
N LEU A 123 -9.86 -2.52 -1.20
CA LEU A 123 -9.64 -3.90 -0.77
C LEU A 123 -10.96 -4.64 -0.53
N VAL A 124 -11.10 -5.81 -1.14
CA VAL A 124 -12.23 -6.72 -0.90
C VAL A 124 -11.88 -7.84 0.10
N ARG A 125 -10.60 -7.96 0.46
CA ARG A 125 -10.07 -8.88 1.48
C ARG A 125 -9.20 -8.12 2.50
N PRO A 126 -9.70 -7.01 3.10
CA PRO A 126 -8.87 -6.12 3.90
C PRO A 126 -8.32 -6.79 5.17
N VAL A 127 -9.08 -7.66 5.80
CA VAL A 127 -8.63 -8.36 7.01
C VAL A 127 -7.41 -9.25 6.73
N GLU A 128 -7.42 -9.97 5.61
CA GLU A 128 -6.31 -10.83 5.20
C GLU A 128 -5.07 -10.00 4.86
N VAL A 129 -5.25 -8.89 4.13
CA VAL A 129 -4.15 -7.97 3.79
C VAL A 129 -3.55 -7.34 5.05
N LEU A 130 -4.37 -6.90 6.00
CA LEU A 130 -3.89 -6.30 7.25
C LEU A 130 -3.19 -7.31 8.15
N ARG A 131 -3.61 -8.58 8.16
CA ARG A 131 -2.89 -9.65 8.85
C ARG A 131 -1.51 -9.89 8.25
N GLU A 132 -1.43 -9.90 6.93
CA GLU A 132 -0.14 -10.02 6.23
C GLU A 132 0.75 -8.79 6.48
N ALA A 133 0.17 -7.59 6.48
CA ALA A 133 0.90 -6.38 6.85
C ALA A 133 1.49 -6.50 8.27
N ALA A 134 0.71 -6.97 9.22
CA ALA A 134 1.19 -7.22 10.58
C ALA A 134 2.31 -8.26 10.63
N ARG A 135 2.24 -9.31 9.80
CA ARG A 135 3.28 -10.34 9.72
C ARG A 135 4.62 -9.80 9.23
N VAL A 136 4.62 -8.98 8.19
CA VAL A 136 5.85 -8.45 7.58
C VAL A 136 6.37 -7.21 8.30
N LEU A 137 5.60 -6.65 9.21
CA LEU A 137 6.00 -5.50 10.04
C LEU A 137 6.81 -6.00 11.24
N GLY A 138 7.95 -5.37 11.47
CA GLY A 138 8.79 -5.63 12.63
C GLY A 138 8.25 -5.02 13.93
N PRO A 139 8.83 -5.38 15.07
CA PRO A 139 8.42 -4.84 16.36
C PRO A 139 8.75 -3.34 16.51
#